data_d50288848285404b8ed5168d499bb8a6
#
_entry.id   d50288848285404b8ed5168d499bb8a6
#
_cell.length_a   1.000
_cell.length_b   1.000
_cell.length_c   1.000
_cell.angle_alpha   90.00
_cell.angle_beta   90.00
_cell.angle_gamma   90.00
#
_symmetry.space_group_name_H-M   'P 1'
#
loop_
_entity.id
_entity.type
_entity.pdbx_description
1 polymer ?
#
loop_
_entity_poly.entity_id
_entity_poly.type
_entity_poly.pdbx_seq_one_letter_code
_entity_poly.pdbx_strand_id
1 'polypeptide(L)'
;MILSQSRHGGDIFKLPGVERDVFLDFSININPLGLSPKGKEALIRSWEKEVLRYPDMECRELISALANRYGMPDRMITVGNGATEIIYTLLRVLLPGKVYVPAPSFSEYRLSAESVNAKVEEIPLSAKTDFKIPVEFFTKIEPKSVVYLGNPNNPDGQILNE
;
A
#
# COMPACT_ATOMS: atom_id res chain seq x y z
N MET A 1 -4.27 25.31 -17.00
CA MET A 1 -3.00 24.68 -16.65
C MET A 1 -3.32 23.25 -16.22
N ILE A 2 -3.12 22.28 -17.11
CA ILE A 2 -3.41 20.87 -16.84
C ILE A 2 -2.26 20.41 -15.94
N LEU A 3 -2.54 20.26 -14.64
CA LEU A 3 -1.65 19.53 -13.76
C LEU A 3 -1.50 18.14 -14.36
N SER A 4 -0.30 17.81 -14.84
CA SER A 4 0.01 16.47 -15.30
C SER A 4 -0.42 15.52 -14.19
N GLN A 5 -1.19 14.48 -14.51
CA GLN A 5 -1.73 13.54 -13.55
C GLN A 5 -0.56 12.95 -12.75
N SER A 6 -0.28 13.52 -11.57
CA SER A 6 0.55 12.88 -10.58
C SER A 6 -0.20 11.63 -10.15
N ARG A 7 0.36 10.45 -10.44
CA ARG A 7 -0.27 9.17 -10.07
C ARG A 7 -0.23 8.94 -8.56
N HIS A 8 0.63 9.67 -7.85
CA HIS A 8 0.82 9.61 -6.40
C HIS A 8 0.88 10.99 -5.79
N GLY A 9 0.47 11.11 -4.54
CA GLY A 9 0.80 12.25 -3.70
C GLY A 9 2.31 12.35 -3.43
N GLY A 10 2.74 13.45 -2.81
CA GLY A 10 4.14 13.65 -2.42
C GLY A 10 5.08 14.13 -3.54
N ASP A 11 4.57 14.36 -4.75
CA ASP A 11 5.39 14.82 -5.88
C ASP A 11 5.57 16.36 -5.86
N ILE A 12 6.00 16.86 -4.71
CA ILE A 12 6.29 18.29 -4.50
C ILE A 12 7.44 18.80 -5.38
N PHE A 13 8.25 17.87 -5.91
CA PHE A 13 9.37 18.21 -6.81
C PHE A 13 8.91 18.81 -8.14
N LYS A 14 7.67 18.55 -8.54
CA LYS A 14 7.07 19.08 -9.77
C LYS A 14 6.44 20.47 -9.60
N LEU A 15 6.39 21.00 -8.37
CA LEU A 15 5.82 22.31 -8.08
C LEU A 15 6.93 23.38 -8.20
N PRO A 16 6.91 24.25 -9.23
CA PRO A 16 7.92 25.29 -9.37
C PRO A 16 7.77 26.34 -8.27
N GLY A 17 8.90 26.78 -7.69
CA GLY A 17 8.93 27.86 -6.71
C GLY A 17 8.40 27.55 -5.32
N VAL A 18 8.24 26.28 -4.98
CA VAL A 18 7.81 25.86 -3.64
C VAL A 18 9.03 25.64 -2.74
N GLU A 19 9.10 26.39 -1.64
CA GLU A 19 10.05 26.11 -0.56
C GLU A 19 9.55 24.91 0.24
N ARG A 20 10.30 23.82 0.20
CA ARG A 20 9.90 22.50 0.77
C ARG A 20 9.66 22.53 2.27
N ASP A 21 10.41 23.34 2.99
CA ASP A 21 10.36 23.40 4.46
C ASP A 21 9.13 24.13 5.00
N VAL A 22 8.39 24.85 4.11
CA VAL A 22 7.20 25.64 4.46
C VAL A 22 5.91 25.00 3.90
N PHE A 23 6.04 23.98 3.06
CA PHE A 23 4.91 23.38 2.37
C PHE A 23 4.23 22.31 3.22
N LEU A 24 2.92 22.46 3.46
CA LEU A 24 2.11 21.43 4.12
C LEU A 24 1.56 20.48 3.05
N ASP A 25 2.10 19.26 3.00
CA ASP A 25 1.68 18.22 2.06
C ASP A 25 0.60 17.32 2.65
N PHE A 26 -0.65 17.53 2.21
CA PHE A 26 -1.80 16.69 2.58
C PHE A 26 -2.06 15.53 1.58
N SER A 27 -1.20 15.35 0.59
CA SER A 27 -1.36 14.29 -0.41
C SER A 27 -0.73 12.95 0.00
N ILE A 28 -0.04 12.91 1.14
CA ILE A 28 0.67 11.73 1.65
C ILE A 28 0.33 11.43 3.11
N ASN A 29 0.36 10.16 3.46
CA ASN A 29 0.09 9.66 4.81
C ASN A 29 1.39 9.34 5.57
N ILE A 30 2.33 10.30 5.61
CA ILE A 30 3.56 10.15 6.39
C ILE A 30 3.27 10.46 7.87
N ASN A 31 3.85 9.65 8.76
CA ASN A 31 3.75 9.88 10.20
C ASN A 31 4.37 11.24 10.58
N PRO A 32 3.57 12.21 11.06
CA PRO A 32 4.08 13.54 11.41
C PRO A 32 5.06 13.51 12.61
N LEU A 33 5.05 12.46 13.41
CA LEU A 33 6.00 12.28 14.52
C LEU A 33 7.38 11.79 14.04
N GLY A 34 7.52 11.48 12.75
CA GLY A 34 8.77 11.01 12.15
C GLY A 34 9.16 9.60 12.57
N LEU A 35 10.46 9.33 12.48
CA LEU A 35 11.04 8.02 12.84
C LEU A 35 11.07 7.82 14.35
N SER A 36 10.73 6.63 14.83
CA SER A 36 10.84 6.32 16.26
C SER A 36 12.29 6.47 16.75
N PRO A 37 12.52 7.00 17.97
CA PRO A 37 13.87 7.15 18.51
C PRO A 37 14.65 5.82 18.55
N LYS A 38 14.01 4.72 18.95
CA LYS A 38 14.60 3.38 18.94
C LYS A 38 14.98 2.89 17.54
N GLY A 39 14.13 3.16 16.54
CA GLY A 39 14.42 2.83 15.15
C GLY A 39 15.61 3.61 14.61
N LYS A 40 15.67 4.92 14.90
CA LYS A 40 16.80 5.78 14.55
C LYS A 40 18.11 5.27 15.16
N GLU A 41 18.10 4.96 16.44
CA GLU A 41 19.27 4.44 17.13
C GLU A 41 19.73 3.09 16.57
N ALA A 42 18.81 2.19 16.26
CA ALA A 42 19.11 0.90 15.65
C ALA A 42 19.77 1.07 14.27
N LEU A 43 19.24 1.95 13.43
CA LEU A 43 19.82 2.25 12.11
C LEU A 43 21.25 2.79 12.24
N ILE A 44 21.49 3.74 13.14
CA ILE A 44 22.82 4.32 13.32
C ILE A 44 23.82 3.25 13.81
N ARG A 45 23.42 2.38 14.72
CA ARG A 45 24.30 1.31 15.23
C ARG A 45 24.61 0.22 14.22
N SER A 46 23.68 -0.09 13.33
CA SER A 46 23.85 -1.16 12.35
C SER A 46 24.53 -0.72 11.06
N TRP A 47 24.50 0.58 10.75
CA TRP A 47 24.90 1.13 9.46
C TRP A 47 26.26 0.61 8.96
N GLU A 48 27.32 0.77 9.75
CA GLU A 48 28.69 0.42 9.32
C GLU A 48 28.87 -1.06 9.02
N LYS A 49 28.09 -1.90 9.68
CA LYS A 49 28.13 -3.35 9.51
C LYS A 49 27.28 -3.79 8.31
N GLU A 50 26.09 -3.25 8.19
CA GLU A 50 25.12 -3.72 7.20
C GLU A 50 25.44 -3.21 5.79
N VAL A 51 26.04 -2.04 5.64
CA VAL A 51 26.46 -1.49 4.34
C VAL A 51 27.53 -2.36 3.64
N LEU A 52 28.29 -3.15 4.39
CA LEU A 52 29.33 -4.04 3.88
C LEU A 52 28.85 -5.46 3.55
N ARG A 53 27.55 -5.73 3.64
CA ARG A 53 26.98 -7.06 3.44
C ARG A 53 25.87 -7.06 2.41
N TYR A 54 25.72 -8.17 1.71
CA TYR A 54 24.49 -8.40 0.97
C TYR A 54 23.33 -8.57 1.96
N PRO A 55 22.15 -8.03 1.64
CA PRO A 55 20.96 -8.25 2.47
C PRO A 55 20.57 -9.72 2.51
N ASP A 56 19.97 -10.16 3.63
CA ASP A 56 19.37 -11.48 3.70
C ASP A 56 18.15 -11.53 2.78
N MET A 57 18.27 -12.29 1.68
CA MET A 57 17.23 -12.45 0.66
C MET A 57 15.92 -13.01 1.22
N GLU A 58 15.97 -13.74 2.33
CA GLU A 58 14.83 -14.36 2.97
C GLU A 58 14.29 -13.53 4.16
N CYS A 59 14.94 -12.42 4.50
CA CYS A 59 14.54 -11.54 5.61
C CYS A 59 14.25 -12.28 6.93
N ARG A 60 15.03 -13.29 7.28
CA ARG A 60 14.77 -14.25 8.39
C ARG A 60 14.58 -13.57 9.73
N GLU A 61 15.45 -12.63 10.08
CA GLU A 61 15.36 -11.91 11.37
C GLU A 61 14.07 -11.10 11.46
N LEU A 62 13.68 -10.42 10.38
CA LEU A 62 12.45 -9.62 10.34
C LEU A 62 11.21 -10.52 10.42
N ILE A 63 11.17 -11.60 9.64
CA ILE A 63 10.05 -12.56 9.65
C ILE A 63 9.90 -13.18 11.05
N SER A 64 11.00 -13.62 11.67
CA SER A 64 10.96 -14.18 13.02
C SER A 64 10.49 -13.17 14.06
N ALA A 65 10.92 -11.92 13.97
CA ALA A 65 10.45 -10.85 14.86
C ALA A 65 8.96 -10.57 14.72
N LEU A 66 8.44 -10.54 13.47
CA LEU A 66 7.03 -10.38 13.17
C LEU A 66 6.21 -11.58 13.65
N ALA A 67 6.67 -12.80 13.40
CA ALA A 67 6.05 -14.04 13.87
C ALA A 67 5.86 -14.04 15.38
N ASN A 68 6.91 -13.73 16.12
CA ASN A 68 6.87 -13.62 17.57
C ASN A 68 5.92 -12.52 18.05
N ARG A 69 5.92 -11.35 17.39
CA ARG A 69 5.06 -10.23 17.78
C ARG A 69 3.58 -10.52 17.59
N TYR A 70 3.22 -11.19 16.49
CA TYR A 70 1.81 -11.42 16.12
C TYR A 70 1.31 -12.83 16.47
N GLY A 71 2.17 -13.70 17.02
CA GLY A 71 1.81 -15.07 17.35
C GLY A 71 1.47 -15.91 16.11
N MET A 72 2.14 -15.65 14.98
CA MET A 72 1.88 -16.29 13.69
C MET A 72 3.07 -17.19 13.28
N PRO A 73 2.83 -18.30 12.59
CA PRO A 73 3.92 -19.06 11.98
C PRO A 73 4.67 -18.27 10.92
N ASP A 74 6.00 -18.38 10.87
CA ASP A 74 6.88 -17.70 9.90
C ASP A 74 6.41 -17.87 8.45
N ARG A 75 5.94 -19.06 8.09
CA ARG A 75 5.42 -19.38 6.74
C ARG A 75 4.17 -18.59 6.33
N MET A 76 3.53 -17.90 7.25
CA MET A 76 2.35 -17.04 6.99
C MET A 76 2.73 -15.56 6.85
N ILE A 77 4.02 -15.25 6.83
CA ILE A 77 4.51 -13.87 6.76
C ILE A 77 5.29 -13.69 5.46
N THR A 78 4.92 -12.66 4.72
CA THR A 78 5.66 -12.19 3.56
C THR A 78 6.08 -10.75 3.80
N VAL A 79 7.32 -10.41 3.46
CA VAL A 79 7.86 -9.06 3.60
C VAL A 79 8.27 -8.49 2.25
N GLY A 80 8.28 -7.17 2.14
CA GLY A 80 8.68 -6.46 0.92
C GLY A 80 8.99 -5.00 1.20
N ASN A 81 9.53 -4.29 0.21
CA ASN A 81 9.82 -2.86 0.28
C ASN A 81 8.53 -2.03 0.20
N GLY A 82 7.77 -2.05 1.28
CA GLY A 82 6.45 -1.46 1.36
C GLY A 82 5.34 -2.33 0.74
N ALA A 83 4.09 -1.96 1.03
CA ALA A 83 2.91 -2.67 0.55
C ALA A 83 2.84 -2.76 -0.99
N THR A 84 3.36 -1.77 -1.68
CA THR A 84 3.32 -1.72 -3.16
C THR A 84 4.05 -2.90 -3.79
N GLU A 85 5.26 -3.26 -3.32
CA GLU A 85 5.96 -4.43 -3.85
C GLU A 85 5.15 -5.72 -3.64
N ILE A 86 4.55 -5.88 -2.46
CA ILE A 86 3.73 -7.06 -2.15
C ILE A 86 2.49 -7.10 -3.04
N ILE A 87 1.81 -5.96 -3.25
CA ILE A 87 0.64 -5.83 -4.11
C ILE A 87 0.94 -6.33 -5.54
N TYR A 88 2.03 -5.86 -6.14
CA TYR A 88 2.42 -6.27 -7.50
C TYR A 88 2.87 -7.73 -7.56
N THR A 89 3.65 -8.17 -6.58
CA THR A 89 4.14 -9.56 -6.52
C THR A 89 2.98 -10.54 -6.36
N LEU A 90 2.02 -10.24 -5.50
CA LEU A 90 0.85 -11.07 -5.27
C LEU A 90 0.06 -11.31 -6.56
N LEU A 91 -0.22 -10.25 -7.34
CA LEU A 91 -0.95 -10.41 -8.60
C LEU A 91 -0.17 -11.18 -9.66
N ARG A 92 1.16 -11.04 -9.69
CA ARG A 92 2.03 -11.85 -10.58
C ARG A 92 2.01 -13.34 -10.24
N VAL A 93 1.82 -13.67 -8.97
CA VAL A 93 1.69 -15.08 -8.53
C VAL A 93 0.29 -15.62 -8.79
N LEU A 94 -0.74 -14.82 -8.47
CA LEU A 94 -2.14 -15.24 -8.59
C LEU A 94 -2.64 -15.26 -10.03
N LEU A 95 -2.13 -14.36 -10.89
CA LEU A 95 -2.54 -14.16 -12.30
C LEU A 95 -4.07 -14.16 -12.46
N PRO A 96 -4.80 -13.29 -11.75
CA PRO A 96 -6.25 -13.28 -11.80
C PRO A 96 -6.74 -12.78 -13.16
N GLY A 97 -7.83 -13.35 -13.67
CA GLY A 97 -8.50 -12.83 -14.85
C GLY A 97 -9.21 -11.50 -14.60
N LYS A 98 -9.63 -11.28 -13.37
CA LYS A 98 -10.36 -10.06 -12.94
C LYS A 98 -9.91 -9.60 -11.56
N VAL A 99 -9.85 -8.27 -11.39
CA VAL A 99 -9.57 -7.61 -10.11
C VAL A 99 -10.64 -6.55 -9.85
N TYR A 100 -11.25 -6.61 -8.67
CA TYR A 100 -12.22 -5.62 -8.20
C TYR A 100 -11.51 -4.58 -7.33
N VAL A 101 -11.76 -3.30 -7.61
CA VAL A 101 -11.08 -2.19 -6.94
C VAL A 101 -12.12 -1.15 -6.51
N PRO A 102 -12.24 -0.81 -5.22
CA PRO A 102 -13.04 0.32 -4.79
C PRO A 102 -12.53 1.62 -5.44
N ALA A 103 -13.43 2.51 -5.82
CA ALA A 103 -13.08 3.79 -6.43
C ALA A 103 -13.91 4.93 -5.79
N PRO A 104 -13.25 5.90 -5.09
CA PRO A 104 -11.79 6.07 -4.99
C PRO A 104 -11.09 5.08 -4.07
N SER A 105 -9.85 4.71 -4.41
CA SER A 105 -8.93 3.97 -3.55
C SER A 105 -7.47 4.19 -3.95
N PHE A 106 -6.55 3.49 -3.30
CA PHE A 106 -5.13 3.59 -3.58
C PHE A 106 -4.83 3.19 -5.04
N SER A 107 -4.19 4.09 -5.79
CA SER A 107 -3.97 3.95 -7.24
C SER A 107 -3.23 2.67 -7.65
N GLU A 108 -2.36 2.14 -6.75
CA GLU A 108 -1.58 0.94 -7.04
C GLU A 108 -2.42 -0.32 -7.15
N TYR A 109 -3.63 -0.35 -6.60
CA TYR A 109 -4.54 -1.48 -6.79
C TYR A 109 -4.91 -1.66 -8.27
N ARG A 110 -5.30 -0.58 -8.93
CA ARG A 110 -5.60 -0.59 -10.37
C ARG A 110 -4.33 -0.85 -11.19
N LEU A 111 -3.25 -0.11 -10.93
CA LEU A 111 -2.02 -0.20 -11.71
C LEU A 111 -1.38 -1.60 -11.63
N SER A 112 -1.43 -2.23 -10.47
CA SER A 112 -0.95 -3.60 -10.31
C SER A 112 -1.76 -4.61 -11.12
N ALA A 113 -3.09 -4.46 -11.16
CA ALA A 113 -3.97 -5.31 -11.97
C ALA A 113 -3.69 -5.13 -13.48
N GLU A 114 -3.55 -3.89 -13.94
CA GLU A 114 -3.19 -3.56 -15.32
C GLU A 114 -1.82 -4.16 -15.71
N SER A 115 -0.85 -4.19 -14.77
CA SER A 115 0.50 -4.73 -15.01
C SER A 115 0.53 -6.22 -15.33
N VAL A 116 -0.50 -6.96 -14.96
CA VAL A 116 -0.67 -8.39 -15.27
C VAL A 116 -1.79 -8.64 -16.30
N ASN A 117 -2.26 -7.59 -16.99
CA ASN A 117 -3.35 -7.63 -17.95
C ASN A 117 -4.66 -8.19 -17.37
N ALA A 118 -4.91 -8.07 -16.07
CA ALA A 118 -6.18 -8.43 -15.47
C ALA A 118 -7.26 -7.40 -15.82
N LYS A 119 -8.50 -7.87 -16.02
CA LYS A 119 -9.63 -6.96 -16.19
C LYS A 119 -9.93 -6.27 -14.87
N VAL A 120 -9.89 -4.94 -14.85
CA VAL A 120 -10.25 -4.15 -13.66
C VAL A 120 -11.74 -3.82 -13.70
N GLU A 121 -12.43 -4.11 -12.60
CA GLU A 121 -13.81 -3.70 -12.36
C GLU A 121 -13.86 -2.80 -11.13
N GLU A 122 -14.26 -1.54 -11.34
CA GLU A 122 -14.37 -0.58 -10.26
C GLU A 122 -15.68 -0.75 -9.49
N ILE A 123 -15.57 -0.66 -8.16
CA ILE A 123 -16.70 -0.58 -7.25
C ILE A 123 -16.88 0.90 -6.92
N PRO A 124 -17.88 1.59 -7.51
CA PRO A 124 -18.02 3.03 -7.29
C PRO A 124 -18.46 3.31 -5.86
N LEU A 125 -17.65 4.10 -5.16
CA LEU A 125 -17.97 4.65 -3.85
C LEU A 125 -18.40 6.10 -4.01
N SER A 126 -19.31 6.58 -3.17
CA SER A 126 -19.80 7.94 -3.26
C SER A 126 -20.05 8.57 -1.89
N ALA A 127 -19.97 9.89 -1.83
CA ALA A 127 -20.31 10.65 -0.62
C ALA A 127 -21.77 10.44 -0.19
N LYS A 128 -22.67 10.11 -1.12
CA LYS A 128 -24.08 9.82 -0.80
C LYS A 128 -24.27 8.57 0.06
N THR A 129 -23.34 7.64 -0.03
CA THR A 129 -23.31 6.37 0.73
C THR A 129 -22.19 6.39 1.77
N ASP A 130 -21.67 7.57 2.10
CA ASP A 130 -20.55 7.72 3.02
C ASP A 130 -19.34 6.84 2.61
N PHE A 131 -19.08 6.73 1.31
CA PHE A 131 -18.05 5.89 0.70
C PHE A 131 -18.05 4.41 1.14
N LYS A 132 -19.18 3.91 1.63
CA LYS A 132 -19.33 2.50 2.03
C LYS A 132 -19.43 1.60 0.80
N ILE A 133 -18.79 0.43 0.89
CA ILE A 133 -18.91 -0.62 -0.13
C ILE A 133 -20.31 -1.24 0.00
N PRO A 134 -21.10 -1.29 -1.10
CA PRO A 134 -22.41 -1.92 -1.07
C PRO A 134 -22.28 -3.43 -0.76
N VAL A 135 -23.07 -3.92 0.21
CA VAL A 135 -23.02 -5.35 0.61
C VAL A 135 -23.36 -6.26 -0.57
N GLU A 136 -24.26 -5.81 -1.46
CA GLU A 136 -24.67 -6.53 -2.67
C GLU A 136 -23.51 -6.77 -3.64
N PHE A 137 -22.44 -5.97 -3.54
CA PHE A 137 -21.24 -6.17 -4.33
C PHE A 137 -20.62 -7.55 -4.07
N PHE A 138 -20.55 -7.98 -2.81
CA PHE A 138 -19.91 -9.25 -2.44
C PHE A 138 -20.61 -10.48 -3.02
N THR A 139 -21.89 -10.37 -3.37
CA THR A 139 -22.66 -11.45 -4.04
C THR A 139 -22.35 -11.56 -5.54
N LYS A 140 -21.70 -10.55 -6.12
CA LYS A 140 -21.40 -10.47 -7.57
C LYS A 140 -19.95 -10.81 -7.90
N ILE A 141 -19.13 -11.13 -6.89
CA ILE A 141 -17.72 -11.45 -7.10
C ILE A 141 -17.61 -12.77 -7.86
N GLU A 142 -16.91 -12.72 -8.98
CA GLU A 142 -16.65 -13.90 -9.80
C GLU A 142 -15.60 -14.81 -9.14
N PRO A 143 -15.71 -16.13 -9.28
CA PRO A 143 -14.67 -17.05 -8.81
C PRO A 143 -13.31 -16.76 -9.46
N LYS A 144 -12.22 -17.02 -8.73
CA LYS A 144 -10.84 -16.80 -9.19
C LYS A 144 -10.50 -15.34 -9.53
N SER A 145 -11.23 -14.40 -8.96
CA SER A 145 -10.90 -12.98 -8.99
C SER A 145 -10.20 -12.54 -7.70
N VAL A 146 -9.59 -11.37 -7.74
CA VAL A 146 -9.01 -10.68 -6.59
C VAL A 146 -9.85 -9.46 -6.25
N VAL A 147 -10.07 -9.22 -4.98
CA VAL A 147 -10.73 -8.00 -4.47
C VAL A 147 -9.72 -7.26 -3.60
N TYR A 148 -9.46 -6.00 -3.90
CA TYR A 148 -8.71 -5.13 -3.00
C TYR A 148 -9.65 -4.43 -2.03
N LEU A 149 -9.33 -4.52 -0.75
CA LEU A 149 -10.05 -3.85 0.33
C LEU A 149 -9.04 -3.15 1.23
N GLY A 150 -8.96 -1.83 1.13
CA GLY A 150 -8.21 -1.01 2.08
C GLY A 150 -8.99 -0.89 3.40
N ASN A 151 -8.35 -1.13 4.55
CA ASN A 151 -8.98 -0.97 5.85
C ASN A 151 -7.99 -0.37 6.88
N PRO A 152 -8.08 0.94 7.18
CA PRO A 152 -8.96 1.95 6.55
C PRO A 152 -8.69 2.15 5.06
N ASN A 153 -9.72 2.52 4.28
CA ASN A 153 -9.53 2.83 2.86
C ASN A 153 -8.76 4.15 2.68
N ASN A 154 -7.92 4.21 1.68
CA ASN A 154 -7.23 5.42 1.26
C ASN A 154 -7.83 5.89 -0.08
N PRO A 155 -8.40 7.12 -0.22
CA PRO A 155 -8.16 8.28 0.65
C PRO A 155 -9.27 8.59 1.67
N ASP A 156 -10.42 7.95 1.65
CA ASP A 156 -11.61 8.36 2.40
C ASP A 156 -11.61 7.99 3.88
N GLY A 157 -10.68 7.12 4.32
CA GLY A 157 -10.54 6.71 5.72
C GLY A 157 -11.64 5.77 6.23
N GLN A 158 -12.52 5.29 5.36
CA GLN A 158 -13.59 4.37 5.77
C GLN A 158 -13.05 3.06 6.31
N ILE A 159 -13.68 2.58 7.38
CA ILE A 159 -13.38 1.31 8.04
C ILE A 159 -14.47 0.30 7.71
N LEU A 160 -14.05 -0.88 7.32
CA LEU A 160 -14.96 -2.02 7.19
C LEU A 160 -15.28 -2.51 8.60
N ASN A 161 -16.54 -2.42 8.98
CA ASN A 161 -17.04 -3.03 10.23
C ASN A 161 -17.25 -4.53 10.01
N GLU A 162 -17.10 -5.30 11.10
CA GLU A 162 -17.40 -6.73 11.15
C GLU A 162 -18.87 -7.04 10.84
#